data_f87d8bc069c610d3ee180e7246a77c96
#
_entry.id   f87d8bc069c610d3ee180e7246a77c96
#
_cell.length_a   1.000
_cell.length_b   1.000
_cell.length_c   1.000
_cell.angle_alpha   90.00
_cell.angle_beta   90.00
_cell.angle_gamma   90.00
#
_symmetry.space_group_name_H-M   'P 1'
#
loop_
_entity.id
_entity.type
_entity.pdbx_description
1 polymer ?
#
loop_
_entity_poly.entity_id
_entity_poly.type
_entity_poly.pdbx_seq_one_letter_code
_entity_poly.pdbx_strand_id
1 'polypeptide(L)'
;MRVLLAVDKYYPAVNGVITSVKNLKEALERKGHDVKVLTLSDSVSTHVKDNVIYIGSLSVDKIYPDIRIKHPVMRKNIQDLIEWKPDIIHTNTEFSTYTLAKDISRKTGAPMVHTYHTDYEDYVHYLALSKKMGTPLVKSYIKHVTSYMQEIIAPTEKTKQQLLGYGISTKITVIPTGLDLTKYNAVYSEDLIERLREKHNLKRDLPTLIFVGRLGKEKNLLEVINYLSDYKDKEFQFLIEGDGPDRKTIELQIAATGLNDKTIFTGMVSQDDIALYYRLGSLFVSASQSETQGLTYIEALSSGLPLLCKKDECLDNVLLENKTGWSFNNEAEFKEHLTYFLSNPEIAKEMSKNAKEFALASFSSDTFADKVLKIYENAIALNNLKKRGIIKYIYHAFFDRMPLV
;
A
#
# COMPACT_ATOMS: atom_id res chain seq x y z
N MET A 1 -18.59 4.01 16.36
CA MET A 1 -19.16 4.31 15.03
C MET A 1 -19.39 3.01 14.27
N ARG A 2 -20.38 2.99 13.39
CA ARG A 2 -20.60 1.93 12.40
C ARG A 2 -19.90 2.32 11.10
N VAL A 3 -18.85 1.59 10.75
CA VAL A 3 -17.97 1.89 9.62
C VAL A 3 -18.17 0.84 8.54
N LEU A 4 -18.54 1.26 7.32
CA LEU A 4 -18.59 0.38 6.16
C LEU A 4 -17.34 0.60 5.29
N LEU A 5 -16.45 -0.40 5.22
CA LEU A 5 -15.32 -0.42 4.31
C LEU A 5 -15.73 -1.12 3.01
N ALA A 6 -15.49 -0.51 1.86
CA ALA A 6 -15.84 -1.09 0.56
C ALA A 6 -14.58 -1.27 -0.29
N VAL A 7 -14.37 -2.50 -0.81
CA VAL A 7 -13.22 -2.89 -1.62
C VAL A 7 -13.60 -4.02 -2.57
N ASP A 8 -13.16 -3.98 -3.85
CA ASP A 8 -13.59 -4.96 -4.84
C ASP A 8 -13.00 -6.36 -4.63
N LYS A 9 -11.82 -6.47 -4.04
CA LYS A 9 -11.21 -7.73 -3.61
C LYS A 9 -10.85 -7.70 -2.14
N TYR A 10 -11.04 -8.83 -1.46
CA TYR A 10 -10.68 -9.01 -0.06
C TYR A 10 -10.09 -10.41 0.16
N TYR A 11 -9.85 -10.78 1.41
CA TYR A 11 -9.31 -12.08 1.76
C TYR A 11 -10.11 -13.25 1.12
N PRO A 12 -9.46 -14.33 0.64
CA PRO A 12 -8.06 -14.76 0.85
C PRO A 12 -7.02 -14.18 -0.13
N ALA A 13 -7.40 -13.36 -1.10
CA ALA A 13 -6.44 -12.68 -1.96
C ALA A 13 -5.52 -11.75 -1.15
N VAL A 14 -4.30 -11.52 -1.64
CA VAL A 14 -3.29 -10.69 -0.97
C VAL A 14 -2.74 -9.66 -1.95
N ASN A 15 -2.89 -8.39 -1.58
CA ASN A 15 -2.21 -7.25 -2.21
C ASN A 15 -2.21 -6.05 -1.24
N GLY A 16 -1.53 -4.97 -1.59
CA GLY A 16 -1.40 -3.78 -0.72
C GLY A 16 -2.74 -3.16 -0.31
N VAL A 17 -3.75 -3.15 -1.20
CA VAL A 17 -5.08 -2.62 -0.90
C VAL A 17 -5.79 -3.48 0.15
N ILE A 18 -5.77 -4.80 -0.04
CA ILE A 18 -6.39 -5.76 0.88
C ILE A 18 -5.73 -5.67 2.26
N THR A 19 -4.39 -5.61 2.29
CA THR A 19 -3.62 -5.44 3.53
C THR A 19 -4.02 -4.15 4.25
N SER A 20 -4.14 -3.04 3.53
CA SER A 20 -4.57 -1.75 4.09
C SER A 20 -5.96 -1.83 4.72
N VAL A 21 -6.94 -2.38 3.98
CA VAL A 21 -8.33 -2.50 4.46
C VAL A 21 -8.43 -3.44 5.66
N LYS A 22 -7.70 -4.57 5.64
CA LYS A 22 -7.65 -5.52 6.76
C LYS A 22 -7.10 -4.86 8.01
N ASN A 23 -5.93 -4.23 7.91
CA ASN A 23 -5.27 -3.59 9.04
C ASN A 23 -6.13 -2.46 9.62
N LEU A 24 -6.79 -1.68 8.75
CA LEU A 24 -7.72 -0.64 9.20
C LEU A 24 -8.93 -1.24 9.92
N LYS A 25 -9.55 -2.29 9.36
CA LYS A 25 -10.69 -2.99 10.00
C LYS A 25 -10.32 -3.44 11.40
N GLU A 26 -9.24 -4.21 11.52
CA GLU A 26 -8.80 -4.78 12.80
C GLU A 26 -8.45 -3.69 13.83
N ALA A 27 -7.78 -2.62 13.40
CA ALA A 27 -7.45 -1.50 14.29
C ALA A 27 -8.70 -0.74 14.76
N LEU A 28 -9.68 -0.52 13.87
CA LEU A 28 -10.95 0.12 14.23
C LEU A 28 -11.77 -0.75 15.18
N GLU A 29 -11.79 -2.07 14.97
CA GLU A 29 -12.48 -3.03 15.87
C GLU A 29 -11.82 -3.05 17.26
N ARG A 30 -10.47 -3.07 17.35
CA ARG A 30 -9.75 -2.93 18.64
C ARG A 30 -10.09 -1.63 19.38
N LYS A 31 -10.39 -0.57 18.64
CA LYS A 31 -10.83 0.73 19.19
C LYS A 31 -12.33 0.80 19.51
N GLY A 32 -13.06 -0.33 19.42
CA GLY A 32 -14.48 -0.45 19.80
C GLY A 32 -15.46 0.07 18.73
N HIS A 33 -15.06 0.15 17.47
CA HIS A 33 -15.96 0.48 16.36
C HIS A 33 -16.60 -0.79 15.77
N ASP A 34 -17.86 -0.68 15.32
CA ASP A 34 -18.56 -1.74 14.60
C ASP A 34 -18.24 -1.62 13.10
N VAL A 35 -17.44 -2.56 12.58
CA VAL A 35 -16.89 -2.48 11.22
C VAL A 35 -17.43 -3.62 10.38
N LYS A 36 -17.95 -3.27 9.19
CA LYS A 36 -18.31 -4.24 8.15
C LYS A 36 -17.51 -3.98 6.88
N VAL A 37 -17.17 -5.05 6.16
CA VAL A 37 -16.51 -4.97 4.86
C VAL A 37 -17.48 -5.40 3.78
N LEU A 38 -17.61 -4.60 2.73
CA LEU A 38 -18.34 -4.92 1.50
C LEU A 38 -17.34 -5.24 0.41
N THR A 39 -17.38 -6.48 -0.11
CA THR A 39 -16.47 -6.94 -1.15
C THR A 39 -17.18 -7.82 -2.20
N LEU A 40 -16.50 -8.16 -3.27
CA LEU A 40 -17.01 -9.09 -4.28
C LEU A 40 -16.58 -10.53 -3.94
N SER A 41 -17.51 -11.47 -4.14
CA SER A 41 -17.24 -12.91 -4.05
C SER A 41 -16.52 -13.39 -5.32
N ASP A 42 -15.68 -14.41 -5.21
CA ASP A 42 -15.08 -15.09 -6.37
C ASP A 42 -16.07 -15.97 -7.13
N SER A 43 -17.32 -16.06 -6.66
CA SER A 43 -18.41 -16.80 -7.28
C SER A 43 -19.64 -15.91 -7.47
N VAL A 44 -20.66 -16.44 -8.17
CA VAL A 44 -21.97 -15.77 -8.30
C VAL A 44 -22.80 -15.75 -7.01
N SER A 45 -22.39 -16.50 -5.99
CA SER A 45 -23.11 -16.58 -4.72
C SER A 45 -22.68 -15.49 -3.75
N THR A 46 -23.67 -14.92 -3.06
CA THR A 46 -23.45 -13.96 -1.98
C THR A 46 -23.45 -14.68 -0.64
N HIS A 47 -22.49 -14.36 0.21
CA HIS A 47 -22.39 -14.89 1.57
C HIS A 47 -21.80 -13.85 2.53
N VAL A 48 -21.97 -14.09 3.82
CA VAL A 48 -21.41 -13.26 4.89
C VAL A 48 -20.55 -14.14 5.79
N LYS A 49 -19.34 -13.65 6.09
CA LYS A 49 -18.42 -14.31 7.01
C LYS A 49 -17.62 -13.23 7.77
N ASP A 50 -17.54 -13.32 9.08
CA ASP A 50 -16.72 -12.46 9.97
C ASP A 50 -16.91 -10.94 9.72
N ASN A 51 -18.19 -10.50 9.63
CA ASN A 51 -18.57 -9.13 9.28
C ASN A 51 -18.14 -8.68 7.86
N VAL A 52 -17.75 -9.61 6.99
CA VAL A 52 -17.45 -9.37 5.59
C VAL A 52 -18.61 -9.87 4.72
N ILE A 53 -19.15 -8.97 3.91
CA ILE A 53 -20.24 -9.25 2.98
C ILE A 53 -19.64 -9.45 1.60
N TYR A 54 -19.57 -10.70 1.15
CA TYR A 54 -19.08 -11.12 -0.17
C TYR A 54 -20.24 -11.11 -1.15
N ILE A 55 -20.25 -10.12 -2.02
CA ILE A 55 -21.29 -9.95 -3.04
C ILE A 55 -20.95 -10.80 -4.26
N GLY A 56 -21.86 -11.70 -4.68
CA GLY A 56 -21.69 -12.52 -5.87
C GLY A 56 -21.33 -11.70 -7.11
N SER A 57 -20.39 -12.19 -7.88
CA SER A 57 -19.81 -11.45 -9.00
C SER A 57 -19.43 -12.37 -10.17
N LEU A 58 -19.24 -11.76 -11.33
CA LEU A 58 -18.76 -12.40 -12.54
C LEU A 58 -17.35 -11.92 -12.85
N SER A 59 -16.43 -12.83 -13.20
CA SER A 59 -15.11 -12.44 -13.68
C SER A 59 -15.20 -11.85 -15.08
N VAL A 60 -14.41 -10.80 -15.33
CA VAL A 60 -14.19 -10.21 -16.66
C VAL A 60 -12.70 -10.23 -17.05
N ASP A 61 -11.97 -11.24 -16.57
CA ASP A 61 -10.52 -11.41 -16.76
C ASP A 61 -10.07 -11.34 -18.22
N LYS A 62 -10.97 -11.62 -19.19
CA LYS A 62 -10.71 -11.47 -20.63
C LYS A 62 -10.54 -10.00 -21.07
N ILE A 63 -11.10 -9.05 -20.31
CA ILE A 63 -11.04 -7.62 -20.63
C ILE A 63 -9.95 -6.94 -19.80
N TYR A 64 -9.87 -7.28 -18.53
CA TYR A 64 -8.87 -6.76 -17.62
C TYR A 64 -8.59 -7.80 -16.52
N PRO A 65 -7.32 -8.17 -16.31
CA PRO A 65 -6.97 -9.14 -15.29
C PRO A 65 -7.49 -8.72 -13.91
N ASP A 66 -8.10 -9.66 -13.21
CA ASP A 66 -8.54 -9.47 -11.82
C ASP A 66 -9.74 -8.54 -11.59
N ILE A 67 -10.39 -7.97 -12.61
CA ILE A 67 -11.63 -7.20 -12.44
C ILE A 67 -12.84 -8.15 -12.40
N ARG A 68 -13.74 -7.85 -11.47
CA ARG A 68 -15.03 -8.53 -11.31
C ARG A 68 -16.17 -7.53 -11.36
N ILE A 69 -17.29 -7.93 -11.94
CA ILE A 69 -18.52 -7.13 -12.01
C ILE A 69 -19.56 -7.75 -11.08
N LYS A 70 -20.23 -6.93 -10.27
CA LYS A 70 -21.32 -7.37 -9.39
C LYS A 70 -22.43 -8.09 -10.17
N HIS A 71 -22.94 -9.18 -9.62
CA HIS A 71 -24.11 -9.86 -10.18
C HIS A 71 -25.38 -9.04 -9.92
N PRO A 72 -26.34 -8.95 -10.88
CA PRO A 72 -27.54 -8.07 -10.76
C PRO A 72 -28.49 -8.41 -9.62
N VAL A 73 -28.51 -9.66 -9.15
CA VAL A 73 -29.53 -10.18 -8.19
C VAL A 73 -29.03 -10.12 -6.74
N MET A 74 -29.12 -8.91 -6.09
CA MET A 74 -28.52 -8.77 -4.77
C MET A 74 -29.21 -7.75 -3.84
N ARG A 75 -30.53 -7.83 -3.76
CA ARG A 75 -31.27 -6.83 -2.98
C ARG A 75 -31.14 -7.01 -1.46
N LYS A 76 -31.13 -8.25 -0.93
CA LYS A 76 -31.23 -8.52 0.51
C LYS A 76 -30.01 -8.01 1.30
N ASN A 77 -28.80 -8.43 0.96
CA ASN A 77 -27.59 -8.05 1.71
C ASN A 77 -27.28 -6.55 1.67
N ILE A 78 -27.64 -5.88 0.59
CA ILE A 78 -27.56 -4.41 0.49
C ILE A 78 -28.63 -3.77 1.39
N GLN A 79 -29.83 -4.36 1.45
CA GLN A 79 -30.87 -3.89 2.36
C GLN A 79 -30.46 -4.02 3.82
N ASP A 80 -29.85 -5.14 4.21
CA ASP A 80 -29.33 -5.36 5.58
C ASP A 80 -28.26 -4.29 5.95
N LEU A 81 -27.41 -3.87 5.01
CA LEU A 81 -26.44 -2.78 5.21
C LEU A 81 -27.12 -1.41 5.34
N ILE A 82 -28.20 -1.18 4.60
CA ILE A 82 -28.99 0.06 4.70
C ILE A 82 -29.69 0.13 6.06
N GLU A 83 -30.25 -0.98 6.52
CA GLU A 83 -30.91 -1.09 7.83
C GLU A 83 -29.93 -0.99 8.99
N TRP A 84 -28.69 -1.50 8.81
CA TRP A 84 -27.60 -1.33 9.76
C TRP A 84 -27.18 0.13 9.92
N LYS A 85 -27.44 1.01 8.92
CA LYS A 85 -27.21 2.47 8.94
C LYS A 85 -25.77 2.83 9.30
N PRO A 86 -24.81 2.66 8.40
CA PRO A 86 -23.43 3.09 8.65
C PRO A 86 -23.38 4.58 8.97
N ASP A 87 -22.51 4.96 9.91
CA ASP A 87 -22.23 6.36 10.23
C ASP A 87 -21.30 6.98 9.18
N ILE A 88 -20.42 6.16 8.59
CA ILE A 88 -19.46 6.52 7.55
C ILE A 88 -19.26 5.36 6.58
N ILE A 89 -19.00 5.67 5.32
CA ILE A 89 -18.63 4.71 4.28
C ILE A 89 -17.26 5.09 3.73
N HIS A 90 -16.31 4.14 3.77
CA HIS A 90 -14.96 4.33 3.27
C HIS A 90 -14.70 3.39 2.10
N THR A 91 -14.55 3.94 0.90
CA THR A 91 -14.25 3.18 -0.32
C THR A 91 -12.75 3.09 -0.57
N ASN A 92 -12.28 1.93 -1.02
CA ASN A 92 -10.87 1.64 -1.28
C ASN A 92 -10.61 1.18 -2.71
N THR A 93 -11.66 1.11 -3.53
CA THR A 93 -11.64 0.86 -4.98
C THR A 93 -12.75 1.65 -5.64
N GLU A 94 -12.64 1.89 -6.95
CA GLU A 94 -13.47 2.82 -7.69
C GLU A 94 -14.57 2.13 -8.53
N PHE A 95 -14.64 0.79 -8.52
CA PHE A 95 -15.50 0.05 -9.47
C PHE A 95 -16.82 -0.45 -8.84
N SER A 96 -17.01 -1.76 -8.77
CA SER A 96 -18.29 -2.37 -8.39
C SER A 96 -18.74 -2.06 -6.97
N THR A 97 -17.84 -2.19 -6.00
CA THR A 97 -18.18 -1.92 -4.59
C THR A 97 -18.38 -0.42 -4.32
N TYR A 98 -17.67 0.45 -5.06
CA TYR A 98 -17.93 1.89 -5.03
C TYR A 98 -19.38 2.20 -5.43
N THR A 99 -19.87 1.59 -6.52
CA THR A 99 -21.26 1.86 -6.96
C THR A 99 -22.28 1.40 -5.92
N LEU A 100 -22.04 0.26 -5.26
CA LEU A 100 -22.89 -0.24 -4.16
C LEU A 100 -22.80 0.67 -2.92
N ALA A 101 -21.61 1.08 -2.55
CA ALA A 101 -21.37 2.02 -1.44
C ALA A 101 -22.07 3.35 -1.65
N LYS A 102 -22.03 3.89 -2.88
CA LYS A 102 -22.74 5.12 -3.27
C LYS A 102 -24.26 4.95 -3.14
N ASP A 103 -24.82 3.81 -3.53
CA ASP A 103 -26.25 3.54 -3.37
C ASP A 103 -26.65 3.44 -1.90
N ILE A 104 -25.83 2.81 -1.07
CA ILE A 104 -26.03 2.76 0.41
C ILE A 104 -25.97 4.18 0.97
N SER A 105 -24.94 4.96 0.64
CA SER A 105 -24.79 6.36 1.07
C SER A 105 -26.04 7.19 0.73
N ARG A 106 -26.56 7.08 -0.50
CA ARG A 106 -27.77 7.82 -0.94
C ARG A 106 -29.01 7.46 -0.11
N LYS A 107 -29.17 6.19 0.29
CA LYS A 107 -30.33 5.70 1.04
C LYS A 107 -30.22 5.96 2.54
N THR A 108 -29.02 5.93 3.10
CA THR A 108 -28.78 6.13 4.56
C THR A 108 -28.44 7.58 4.89
N GLY A 109 -27.93 8.33 3.91
CA GLY A 109 -27.39 9.67 4.10
C GLY A 109 -26.02 9.66 4.81
N ALA A 110 -25.33 8.53 4.89
CA ALA A 110 -23.98 8.43 5.44
C ALA A 110 -22.97 9.12 4.49
N PRO A 111 -22.02 9.93 5.03
CA PRO A 111 -20.97 10.52 4.21
C PRO A 111 -20.02 9.45 3.67
N MET A 112 -19.31 9.78 2.57
CA MET A 112 -18.33 8.91 1.96
C MET A 112 -16.94 9.55 2.01
N VAL A 113 -15.94 8.72 2.30
CA VAL A 113 -14.52 9.03 2.14
C VAL A 113 -13.87 7.97 1.26
N HIS A 114 -12.72 8.26 0.67
CA HIS A 114 -12.05 7.35 -0.25
C HIS A 114 -10.54 7.33 0.00
N THR A 115 -9.94 6.14 0.03
CA THR A 115 -8.48 6.02 -0.08
C THR A 115 -8.12 5.61 -1.50
N TYR A 116 -7.26 6.41 -2.13
CA TYR A 116 -6.75 6.15 -3.46
C TYR A 116 -5.47 5.31 -3.38
N HIS A 117 -5.54 4.07 -3.87
CA HIS A 117 -4.46 3.07 -3.71
C HIS A 117 -3.70 2.77 -5.00
N THR A 118 -4.30 3.03 -6.18
CA THR A 118 -3.79 2.51 -7.44
C THR A 118 -3.46 3.63 -8.42
N ASP A 119 -2.24 3.64 -8.94
CA ASP A 119 -1.90 4.48 -10.09
C ASP A 119 -2.43 3.86 -11.37
N TYR A 120 -3.62 4.28 -11.78
CA TYR A 120 -4.25 3.75 -13.00
C TYR A 120 -3.57 4.20 -14.29
N GLU A 121 -2.73 5.22 -14.29
CA GLU A 121 -2.00 5.63 -15.50
C GLU A 121 -1.00 4.55 -15.94
N ASP A 122 -0.43 3.83 -14.99
CA ASP A 122 0.47 2.72 -15.27
C ASP A 122 -0.26 1.47 -15.82
N TYR A 123 -1.58 1.39 -15.61
CA TYR A 123 -2.40 0.25 -16.05
C TYR A 123 -3.19 0.50 -17.34
N VAL A 124 -3.14 1.71 -17.92
CA VAL A 124 -3.84 2.07 -19.17
C VAL A 124 -3.48 1.14 -20.33
N HIS A 125 -2.26 0.60 -20.36
CA HIS A 125 -1.82 -0.31 -21.41
C HIS A 125 -2.59 -1.65 -21.45
N TYR A 126 -3.17 -2.11 -20.32
CA TYR A 126 -4.01 -3.31 -20.29
C TYR A 126 -5.36 -3.12 -21.01
N LEU A 127 -5.80 -1.88 -21.17
CA LEU A 127 -7.05 -1.57 -21.89
C LEU A 127 -6.85 -1.48 -23.41
N ALA A 128 -5.69 -1.89 -23.93
CA ALA A 128 -5.28 -1.74 -25.34
C ALA A 128 -5.37 -0.28 -25.86
N LEU A 129 -5.40 0.70 -24.96
CA LEU A 129 -5.40 2.13 -25.29
C LEU A 129 -3.97 2.69 -25.24
N SER A 130 -3.65 3.61 -26.16
CA SER A 130 -2.41 4.37 -26.01
C SER A 130 -2.47 5.26 -24.75
N LYS A 131 -1.33 5.50 -24.08
CA LYS A 131 -1.27 6.43 -22.92
C LYS A 131 -1.94 7.79 -23.23
N LYS A 132 -1.80 8.30 -24.46
CA LYS A 132 -2.43 9.57 -24.91
C LYS A 132 -3.95 9.55 -24.86
N MET A 133 -4.59 8.42 -25.10
CA MET A 133 -6.06 8.28 -25.10
C MET A 133 -6.60 7.82 -23.74
N GLY A 134 -5.86 6.95 -23.05
CA GLY A 134 -6.30 6.36 -21.80
C GLY A 134 -6.20 7.31 -20.61
N THR A 135 -5.12 8.10 -20.51
CA THR A 135 -4.91 9.02 -19.38
C THR A 135 -6.04 10.05 -19.19
N PRO A 136 -6.56 10.74 -20.21
CA PRO A 136 -7.71 11.66 -20.02
C PRO A 136 -8.97 10.96 -19.54
N LEU A 137 -9.24 9.73 -19.99
CA LEU A 137 -10.39 8.95 -19.56
C LEU A 137 -10.27 8.55 -18.08
N VAL A 138 -9.10 8.08 -17.67
CA VAL A 138 -8.79 7.77 -16.26
C VAL A 138 -8.99 9.02 -15.40
N LYS A 139 -8.39 10.15 -15.77
CA LYS A 139 -8.53 11.41 -15.02
C LYS A 139 -10.00 11.82 -14.85
N SER A 140 -10.77 11.78 -15.93
CA SER A 140 -12.19 12.13 -15.91
C SER A 140 -12.99 11.18 -15.01
N TYR A 141 -12.69 9.87 -15.08
CA TYR A 141 -13.34 8.86 -14.27
C TYR A 141 -13.03 9.04 -12.78
N ILE A 142 -11.76 9.18 -12.40
CA ILE A 142 -11.34 9.40 -11.01
C ILE A 142 -11.92 10.70 -10.46
N LYS A 143 -11.91 11.78 -11.26
CA LYS A 143 -12.56 13.03 -10.89
C LYS A 143 -14.06 12.86 -10.64
N HIS A 144 -14.75 12.06 -11.46
CA HIS A 144 -16.16 11.74 -11.24
C HIS A 144 -16.37 10.95 -9.93
N VAL A 145 -15.61 9.89 -9.70
CA VAL A 145 -15.70 9.07 -8.48
C VAL A 145 -15.47 9.93 -7.24
N THR A 146 -14.40 10.71 -7.24
CA THR A 146 -13.98 11.51 -6.08
C THR A 146 -14.87 12.71 -5.78
N SER A 147 -15.66 13.17 -6.76
CA SER A 147 -16.62 14.28 -6.56
C SER A 147 -17.75 13.97 -5.56
N TYR A 148 -17.99 12.69 -5.27
CA TYR A 148 -18.97 12.25 -4.26
C TYR A 148 -18.39 12.10 -2.86
N MET A 149 -17.08 12.29 -2.68
CA MET A 149 -16.38 12.10 -1.41
C MET A 149 -16.35 13.40 -0.61
N GLN A 150 -16.44 13.27 0.72
CA GLN A 150 -16.20 14.39 1.64
C GLN A 150 -14.72 14.70 1.74
N GLU A 151 -13.88 13.67 1.73
CA GLU A 151 -12.43 13.77 1.78
C GLU A 151 -11.79 12.55 1.11
N ILE A 152 -10.60 12.74 0.54
CA ILE A 152 -9.78 11.69 -0.07
C ILE A 152 -8.54 11.50 0.79
N ILE A 153 -8.17 10.25 1.00
CA ILE A 153 -6.91 9.84 1.64
C ILE A 153 -5.96 9.41 0.53
N ALA A 154 -4.79 10.02 0.47
CA ALA A 154 -3.68 9.62 -0.38
C ALA A 154 -2.59 8.98 0.50
N PRO A 155 -2.00 7.84 0.11
CA PRO A 155 -0.97 7.19 0.92
C PRO A 155 0.35 7.98 0.97
N THR A 156 0.63 8.80 -0.04
CA THR A 156 1.86 9.60 -0.16
C THR A 156 1.57 10.98 -0.73
N GLU A 157 2.53 11.91 -0.57
CA GLU A 157 2.45 13.23 -1.22
C GLU A 157 2.50 13.10 -2.75
N LYS A 158 3.28 12.18 -3.30
CA LYS A 158 3.29 11.82 -4.74
C LYS A 158 1.87 11.54 -5.25
N THR A 159 1.14 10.66 -4.58
CA THR A 159 -0.25 10.33 -4.93
C THR A 159 -1.17 11.55 -4.83
N LYS A 160 -0.99 12.39 -3.79
CA LYS A 160 -1.78 13.62 -3.64
C LYS A 160 -1.50 14.60 -4.78
N GLN A 161 -0.25 14.83 -5.16
CA GLN A 161 0.11 15.74 -6.26
C GLN A 161 -0.44 15.21 -7.60
N GLN A 162 -0.41 13.91 -7.82
CA GLN A 162 -1.03 13.28 -8.97
C GLN A 162 -2.54 13.56 -9.05
N LEU A 163 -3.25 13.36 -7.94
CA LEU A 163 -4.70 13.64 -7.87
C LEU A 163 -5.02 15.12 -8.08
N LEU A 164 -4.22 16.02 -7.53
CA LEU A 164 -4.33 17.47 -7.80
C LEU A 164 -4.11 17.77 -9.29
N GLY A 165 -3.14 17.09 -9.93
CA GLY A 165 -2.90 17.17 -11.37
C GLY A 165 -4.07 16.64 -12.22
N TYR A 166 -4.97 15.83 -11.66
CA TYR A 166 -6.24 15.44 -12.31
C TYR A 166 -7.32 16.51 -12.19
N GLY A 167 -7.06 17.58 -11.49
CA GLY A 167 -8.04 18.66 -11.27
C GLY A 167 -9.12 18.28 -10.26
N ILE A 168 -8.78 17.45 -9.28
CA ILE A 168 -9.68 17.09 -8.19
C ILE A 168 -9.72 18.23 -7.18
N SER A 169 -10.92 18.71 -6.85
CA SER A 169 -11.16 19.79 -5.90
C SER A 169 -11.54 19.31 -4.49
N THR A 170 -11.87 18.02 -4.35
CA THR A 170 -12.14 17.42 -3.04
C THR A 170 -10.87 17.48 -2.18
N LYS A 171 -11.02 17.80 -0.90
CA LYS A 171 -9.88 17.84 0.03
C LYS A 171 -9.13 16.51 0.05
N ILE A 172 -7.80 16.56 -0.08
CA ILE A 172 -6.92 15.39 -0.09
C ILE A 172 -5.98 15.49 1.12
N THR A 173 -6.01 14.48 1.97
CA THR A 173 -5.13 14.37 3.14
C THR A 173 -4.18 13.19 2.96
N VAL A 174 -2.90 13.42 3.22
CA VAL A 174 -1.88 12.35 3.16
C VAL A 174 -1.88 11.57 4.47
N ILE A 175 -2.21 10.29 4.38
CA ILE A 175 -2.14 9.35 5.50
C ILE A 175 -1.51 8.05 4.98
N PRO A 176 -0.25 7.77 5.33
CA PRO A 176 0.38 6.50 4.98
C PRO A 176 -0.41 5.30 5.51
N THR A 177 -0.54 4.26 4.70
CA THR A 177 -1.17 3.00 5.10
C THR A 177 -0.44 2.41 6.30
N GLY A 178 -1.20 2.04 7.32
CA GLY A 178 -0.67 1.38 8.49
C GLY A 178 -0.52 -0.13 8.29
N LEU A 179 0.49 -0.68 8.93
CA LEU A 179 0.74 -2.11 8.97
C LEU A 179 0.52 -2.66 10.37
N ASP A 180 0.11 -3.93 10.45
CA ASP A 180 0.27 -4.69 11.68
C ASP A 180 1.77 -5.00 11.85
N LEU A 181 2.43 -4.22 12.69
CA LEU A 181 3.86 -4.32 12.92
C LEU A 181 4.21 -5.42 13.95
N THR A 182 3.23 -6.08 14.54
CA THR A 182 3.44 -7.08 15.60
C THR A 182 4.36 -8.19 15.13
N LYS A 183 4.12 -8.76 13.96
CA LYS A 183 4.94 -9.85 13.41
C LYS A 183 6.36 -9.40 13.04
N TYR A 184 6.54 -8.16 12.57
CA TYR A 184 7.86 -7.63 12.20
C TYR A 184 8.70 -7.26 13.42
N ASN A 185 8.07 -6.97 14.55
CA ASN A 185 8.71 -6.69 15.83
C ASN A 185 8.79 -7.91 16.76
N ALA A 186 8.20 -9.05 16.37
CA ALA A 186 8.24 -10.25 17.16
C ALA A 186 9.69 -10.70 17.43
N VAL A 187 9.91 -11.23 18.63
CA VAL A 187 11.18 -11.88 18.98
C VAL A 187 11.08 -13.33 18.51
N TYR A 188 11.88 -13.67 17.53
CA TYR A 188 12.01 -15.05 17.06
C TYR A 188 13.19 -15.72 17.76
N SER A 189 13.11 -17.04 17.99
CA SER A 189 14.23 -17.77 18.57
C SER A 189 15.41 -17.81 17.57
N GLU A 190 16.62 -17.72 18.11
CA GLU A 190 17.85 -17.83 17.29
C GLU A 190 17.87 -19.13 16.50
N ASP A 191 17.44 -20.25 17.09
CA ASP A 191 17.33 -21.55 16.42
C ASP A 191 16.45 -21.52 15.17
N LEU A 192 15.34 -20.78 15.21
CA LEU A 192 14.43 -20.68 14.07
C LEU A 192 15.08 -19.88 12.92
N ILE A 193 15.76 -18.78 13.28
CA ILE A 193 16.48 -17.95 12.31
C ILE A 193 17.65 -18.74 11.71
N GLU A 194 18.39 -19.49 12.53
CA GLU A 194 19.53 -20.28 12.06
C GLU A 194 19.10 -21.42 11.11
N ARG A 195 18.04 -22.16 11.44
CA ARG A 195 17.46 -23.17 10.53
C ARG A 195 17.04 -22.57 9.20
N LEU A 196 16.52 -21.33 9.22
CA LEU A 196 16.13 -20.63 7.99
C LEU A 196 17.36 -20.20 7.17
N ARG A 197 18.48 -19.80 7.84
CA ARG A 197 19.78 -19.56 7.20
C ARG A 197 20.31 -20.81 6.54
N GLU A 198 20.35 -21.92 7.29
CA GLU A 198 20.79 -23.23 6.78
C GLU A 198 19.95 -23.68 5.57
N LYS A 199 18.64 -23.57 5.66
CA LYS A 199 17.72 -23.89 4.56
C LYS A 199 18.09 -23.20 3.25
N HIS A 200 18.57 -21.96 3.33
CA HIS A 200 18.93 -21.14 2.18
C HIS A 200 20.44 -21.02 1.96
N ASN A 201 21.27 -21.81 2.68
CA ASN A 201 22.72 -21.77 2.62
C ASN A 201 23.32 -20.37 2.87
N LEU A 202 22.67 -19.56 3.72
CA LEU A 202 23.17 -18.24 4.10
C LEU A 202 24.25 -18.34 5.17
N LYS A 203 25.37 -17.68 4.93
CA LYS A 203 26.48 -17.59 5.89
C LYS A 203 26.16 -16.52 6.94
N ARG A 204 26.35 -16.87 8.22
CA ARG A 204 26.04 -15.98 9.36
C ARG A 204 26.93 -14.72 9.39
N ASP A 205 28.17 -14.88 9.02
CA ASP A 205 29.19 -13.84 9.16
C ASP A 205 29.21 -12.83 8.00
N LEU A 206 28.37 -13.05 6.97
CA LEU A 206 28.29 -12.16 5.83
C LEU A 206 27.05 -11.26 5.92
N PRO A 207 27.20 -9.96 5.61
CA PRO A 207 26.05 -9.07 5.45
C PRO A 207 25.15 -9.57 4.32
N THR A 208 23.85 -9.62 4.58
CA THR A 208 22.84 -10.04 3.62
C THR A 208 22.06 -8.84 3.10
N LEU A 209 22.27 -8.48 1.84
CA LEU A 209 21.37 -7.57 1.14
C LEU A 209 20.08 -8.31 0.84
N ILE A 210 18.92 -7.68 1.04
CA ILE A 210 17.63 -8.34 0.79
C ILE A 210 16.76 -7.48 -0.13
N PHE A 211 16.15 -8.13 -1.11
CA PHE A 211 15.03 -7.61 -1.89
C PHE A 211 13.79 -8.46 -1.59
N VAL A 212 12.65 -7.82 -1.39
CA VAL A 212 11.36 -8.48 -1.18
C VAL A 212 10.34 -7.88 -2.14
N GLY A 213 9.70 -8.73 -2.95
CA GLY A 213 8.63 -8.29 -3.82
C GLY A 213 8.44 -9.10 -5.09
N ARG A 214 7.41 -8.73 -5.86
CA ARG A 214 7.16 -9.33 -7.17
C ARG A 214 8.32 -9.06 -8.12
N LEU A 215 8.78 -10.10 -8.82
CA LEU A 215 9.82 -9.97 -9.84
C LEU A 215 9.23 -9.52 -11.17
N GLY A 216 9.01 -8.22 -11.30
CA GLY A 216 8.49 -7.56 -12.50
C GLY A 216 9.38 -6.39 -12.94
N LYS A 217 9.22 -5.97 -14.19
CA LYS A 217 10.00 -4.85 -14.79
C LYS A 217 9.89 -3.57 -13.97
N GLU A 218 8.74 -3.32 -13.39
CA GLU A 218 8.44 -2.15 -12.58
C GLU A 218 9.31 -2.06 -11.31
N LYS A 219 9.83 -3.20 -10.82
CA LYS A 219 10.71 -3.24 -9.65
C LYS A 219 12.17 -2.95 -9.97
N ASN A 220 12.53 -2.96 -11.24
CA ASN A 220 13.83 -2.57 -11.77
C ASN A 220 15.04 -3.24 -11.07
N LEU A 221 14.88 -4.52 -10.68
CA LEU A 221 15.91 -5.25 -9.94
C LEU A 221 17.20 -5.43 -10.74
N LEU A 222 17.11 -5.40 -12.08
CA LEU A 222 18.28 -5.45 -12.95
C LEU A 222 19.26 -4.30 -12.72
N GLU A 223 18.78 -3.12 -12.35
CA GLU A 223 19.65 -1.97 -12.02
C GLU A 223 20.49 -2.26 -10.76
N VAL A 224 19.87 -2.80 -9.72
CA VAL A 224 20.57 -3.22 -8.49
C VAL A 224 21.63 -4.28 -8.81
N ILE A 225 21.28 -5.30 -9.61
CA ILE A 225 22.21 -6.38 -9.99
C ILE A 225 23.40 -5.83 -10.77
N ASN A 226 23.18 -4.90 -11.70
CA ASN A 226 24.24 -4.26 -12.44
C ASN A 226 25.20 -3.49 -11.53
N TYR A 227 24.68 -2.74 -10.57
CA TYR A 227 25.50 -2.00 -9.60
C TYR A 227 26.27 -2.92 -8.65
N LEU A 228 25.70 -4.07 -8.30
CA LEU A 228 26.36 -5.09 -7.49
C LEU A 228 27.46 -5.85 -8.22
N SER A 229 27.53 -5.80 -9.56
CA SER A 229 28.54 -6.52 -10.34
C SER A 229 29.96 -6.11 -9.99
N ASP A 230 30.19 -4.86 -9.59
CA ASP A 230 31.50 -4.36 -9.15
C ASP A 230 31.89 -4.86 -7.73
N TYR A 231 30.96 -5.49 -7.04
CA TYR A 231 31.14 -6.05 -5.69
C TYR A 231 31.30 -7.58 -5.71
N LYS A 232 31.46 -8.21 -6.87
CA LYS A 232 31.61 -9.67 -7.00
C LYS A 232 32.73 -10.25 -6.13
N ASP A 233 33.79 -9.47 -5.89
CA ASP A 233 34.95 -9.86 -5.06
C ASP A 233 34.83 -9.43 -3.58
N LYS A 234 33.70 -8.78 -3.19
CA LYS A 234 33.43 -8.39 -1.81
C LYS A 234 32.62 -9.45 -1.08
N GLU A 235 32.73 -9.47 0.24
CA GLU A 235 32.04 -10.43 1.11
C GLU A 235 30.63 -9.92 1.45
N PHE A 236 29.61 -10.42 0.75
CA PHE A 236 28.18 -10.19 1.01
C PHE A 236 27.33 -11.31 0.40
N GLN A 237 26.07 -11.36 0.75
CA GLN A 237 25.04 -12.23 0.14
C GLN A 237 23.87 -11.38 -0.34
N PHE A 238 23.20 -11.83 -1.40
CA PHE A 238 22.01 -11.16 -1.92
C PHE A 238 20.83 -12.12 -1.92
N LEU A 239 19.87 -11.89 -1.03
CA LEU A 239 18.66 -12.68 -0.88
C LEU A 239 17.52 -12.00 -1.65
N ILE A 240 16.95 -12.72 -2.60
CA ILE A 240 15.83 -12.28 -3.41
C ILE A 240 14.60 -13.10 -3.01
N GLU A 241 13.66 -12.45 -2.29
CA GLU A 241 12.37 -13.03 -1.95
C GLU A 241 11.32 -12.59 -2.97
N GLY A 242 10.53 -13.54 -3.44
CA GLY A 242 9.45 -13.33 -4.38
C GLY A 242 9.60 -14.12 -5.67
N ASP A 243 8.59 -13.96 -6.53
CA ASP A 243 8.55 -14.54 -7.87
C ASP A 243 7.83 -13.61 -8.84
N GLY A 244 7.93 -13.87 -10.13
CA GLY A 244 7.25 -13.07 -11.13
C GLY A 244 7.76 -13.27 -12.56
N PRO A 245 7.17 -12.55 -13.53
CA PRO A 245 7.44 -12.76 -14.95
C PRO A 245 8.90 -12.50 -15.36
N ASP A 246 9.62 -11.66 -14.63
CA ASP A 246 11.00 -11.29 -14.96
C ASP A 246 12.06 -12.18 -14.28
N ARG A 247 11.65 -13.18 -13.49
CA ARG A 247 12.57 -14.08 -12.76
C ARG A 247 13.68 -14.62 -13.65
N LYS A 248 13.31 -15.18 -14.81
CA LYS A 248 14.28 -15.77 -15.74
C LYS A 248 15.29 -14.72 -16.27
N THR A 249 14.81 -13.51 -16.56
CA THR A 249 15.68 -12.40 -17.00
C THR A 249 16.65 -12.00 -15.90
N ILE A 250 16.20 -11.96 -14.65
CA ILE A 250 17.01 -11.66 -13.46
C ILE A 250 18.07 -12.73 -13.25
N GLU A 251 17.72 -14.02 -13.34
CA GLU A 251 18.69 -15.14 -13.23
C GLU A 251 19.79 -15.06 -14.30
N LEU A 252 19.41 -14.74 -15.54
CA LEU A 252 20.38 -14.55 -16.64
C LEU A 252 21.32 -13.37 -16.37
N GLN A 253 20.82 -12.26 -15.84
CA GLN A 253 21.64 -11.10 -15.50
C GLN A 253 22.60 -11.38 -14.35
N ILE A 254 22.17 -12.11 -13.32
CA ILE A 254 23.03 -12.57 -12.23
C ILE A 254 24.17 -13.42 -12.75
N ALA A 255 23.90 -14.34 -13.68
CA ALA A 255 24.93 -15.16 -14.31
C ALA A 255 25.90 -14.30 -15.13
N ALA A 256 25.41 -13.35 -15.91
CA ALA A 256 26.23 -12.46 -16.72
C ALA A 256 27.14 -11.53 -15.89
N THR A 257 26.71 -11.17 -14.69
CA THR A 257 27.46 -10.31 -13.76
C THR A 257 28.39 -11.08 -12.81
N GLY A 258 28.35 -12.41 -12.82
CA GLY A 258 29.20 -13.25 -11.95
C GLY A 258 28.76 -13.25 -10.48
N LEU A 259 27.49 -13.00 -10.21
CA LEU A 259 26.92 -12.94 -8.84
C LEU A 259 26.23 -14.25 -8.41
N ASN A 260 26.36 -15.35 -9.19
CA ASN A 260 25.66 -16.62 -8.91
C ASN A 260 25.93 -17.12 -7.49
N ASP A 261 27.19 -17.14 -7.05
CA ASP A 261 27.59 -17.70 -5.75
C ASP A 261 27.19 -16.81 -4.56
N LYS A 262 26.70 -15.61 -4.83
CA LYS A 262 26.27 -14.63 -3.83
C LYS A 262 24.75 -14.47 -3.76
N THR A 263 24.02 -14.89 -4.80
CA THR A 263 22.58 -14.63 -4.91
C THR A 263 21.76 -15.87 -4.61
N ILE A 264 20.79 -15.70 -3.72
CA ILE A 264 19.88 -16.73 -3.27
C ILE A 264 18.44 -16.31 -3.57
N PHE A 265 17.70 -17.16 -4.25
CA PHE A 265 16.27 -16.99 -4.47
C PHE A 265 15.48 -17.87 -3.47
N THR A 266 14.55 -17.28 -2.76
CA THR A 266 13.66 -18.02 -1.86
C THR A 266 12.39 -18.49 -2.59
N GLY A 267 12.03 -17.88 -3.70
CA GLY A 267 10.70 -17.96 -4.28
C GLY A 267 9.68 -17.19 -3.46
N MET A 268 8.39 -17.44 -3.72
CA MET A 268 7.30 -16.81 -2.95
C MET A 268 7.25 -17.38 -1.53
N VAL A 269 7.21 -16.50 -0.55
CA VAL A 269 7.04 -16.81 0.88
C VAL A 269 5.63 -16.44 1.32
N SER A 270 5.09 -17.18 2.29
CA SER A 270 3.78 -16.87 2.85
C SER A 270 3.79 -15.54 3.59
N GLN A 271 2.63 -14.86 3.64
CA GLN A 271 2.49 -13.61 4.39
C GLN A 271 2.71 -13.79 5.91
N ASP A 272 2.55 -15.00 6.41
CA ASP A 272 2.78 -15.30 7.83
C ASP A 272 4.27 -15.46 8.13
N ASP A 273 5.06 -15.96 7.16
CA ASP A 273 6.49 -16.22 7.32
C ASP A 273 7.38 -15.05 6.88
N ILE A 274 6.87 -14.10 6.09
CA ILE A 274 7.68 -13.04 5.46
C ILE A 274 8.51 -12.24 6.49
N ALA A 275 7.97 -12.03 7.68
CA ALA A 275 8.66 -11.31 8.74
C ALA A 275 9.95 -12.03 9.21
N LEU A 276 9.98 -13.37 9.15
CA LEU A 276 11.19 -14.17 9.43
C LEU A 276 12.26 -13.95 8.35
N TYR A 277 11.85 -13.81 7.08
CA TYR A 277 12.79 -13.58 5.99
C TYR A 277 13.46 -12.21 6.07
N TYR A 278 12.72 -11.18 6.48
CA TYR A 278 13.33 -9.87 6.76
C TYR A 278 14.43 -9.97 7.84
N ARG A 279 14.32 -10.91 8.82
CA ARG A 279 15.35 -11.12 9.85
C ARG A 279 16.65 -11.72 9.32
N LEU A 280 16.66 -12.26 8.11
CA LEU A 280 17.88 -12.74 7.45
C LEU A 280 18.69 -11.58 6.83
N GLY A 281 18.05 -10.46 6.57
CA GLY A 281 18.65 -9.29 5.93
C GLY A 281 19.47 -8.42 6.90
N SER A 282 20.41 -7.68 6.32
CA SER A 282 21.17 -6.62 6.98
C SER A 282 20.85 -5.25 6.39
N LEU A 283 20.53 -5.19 5.09
CA LEU A 283 20.19 -3.99 4.34
C LEU A 283 19.12 -4.34 3.28
N PHE A 284 18.03 -3.60 3.26
CA PHE A 284 17.02 -3.74 2.21
C PHE A 284 17.43 -2.90 0.99
N VAL A 285 17.38 -3.50 -0.21
CA VAL A 285 17.77 -2.82 -1.46
C VAL A 285 16.65 -2.82 -2.48
N SER A 286 16.42 -1.70 -3.16
CA SER A 286 15.39 -1.57 -4.20
C SER A 286 15.72 -0.46 -5.20
N ALA A 287 15.41 -0.69 -6.48
CA ALA A 287 15.44 0.35 -7.52
C ALA A 287 14.04 0.62 -8.10
N SER A 288 12.97 0.23 -7.40
CA SER A 288 11.59 0.50 -7.82
C SER A 288 11.29 2.00 -7.81
N GLN A 289 10.62 2.47 -8.87
CA GLN A 289 10.11 3.84 -9.00
C GLN A 289 8.60 3.87 -9.27
N SER A 290 7.94 2.71 -9.17
CA SER A 290 6.51 2.53 -9.44
C SER A 290 5.68 2.33 -8.16
N GLU A 291 6.27 2.57 -7.00
CA GLU A 291 5.55 2.40 -5.74
C GLU A 291 4.56 3.56 -5.49
N THR A 292 3.37 3.22 -5.03
CA THR A 292 2.44 4.22 -4.49
C THR A 292 2.78 4.58 -3.05
N GLN A 293 3.25 3.60 -2.26
CA GLN A 293 3.73 3.80 -0.88
C GLN A 293 4.94 2.93 -0.54
N GLY A 294 5.10 1.75 -1.20
CA GLY A 294 6.19 0.81 -0.91
C GLY A 294 6.05 0.15 0.47
N LEU A 295 4.99 -0.65 0.67
CA LEU A 295 4.76 -1.34 1.95
C LEU A 295 5.96 -2.19 2.38
N THR A 296 6.70 -2.79 1.43
CA THR A 296 7.92 -3.56 1.69
C THR A 296 9.01 -2.73 2.35
N TYR A 297 9.07 -1.41 2.09
CA TYR A 297 10.00 -0.51 2.77
C TYR A 297 9.64 -0.37 4.26
N ILE A 298 8.35 -0.22 4.55
CA ILE A 298 7.85 -0.13 5.93
C ILE A 298 8.05 -1.45 6.67
N GLU A 299 7.83 -2.58 6.01
CA GLU A 299 8.07 -3.92 6.54
C GLU A 299 9.56 -4.13 6.88
N ALA A 300 10.46 -3.72 5.97
CA ALA A 300 11.90 -3.75 6.17
C ALA A 300 12.32 -2.90 7.38
N LEU A 301 11.90 -1.63 7.41
CA LEU A 301 12.18 -0.73 8.55
C LEU A 301 11.68 -1.29 9.87
N SER A 302 10.45 -1.85 9.88
CA SER A 302 9.84 -2.46 11.08
C SER A 302 10.61 -3.68 11.56
N SER A 303 11.24 -4.40 10.64
CA SER A 303 12.12 -5.53 10.93
C SER A 303 13.53 -5.11 11.37
N GLY A 304 13.83 -3.81 11.33
CA GLY A 304 15.13 -3.24 11.66
C GLY A 304 16.12 -3.28 10.50
N LEU A 305 15.64 -3.28 9.26
CA LEU A 305 16.52 -3.19 8.10
C LEU A 305 16.60 -1.72 7.64
N PRO A 306 17.80 -1.13 7.59
CA PRO A 306 18.03 0.10 6.88
C PRO A 306 17.72 -0.07 5.39
N LEU A 307 17.35 1.03 4.73
CA LEU A 307 17.01 1.03 3.31
C LEU A 307 18.16 1.58 2.46
N LEU A 308 18.41 0.98 1.30
CA LEU A 308 19.18 1.56 0.21
C LEU A 308 18.31 1.51 -1.05
N CYS A 309 17.60 2.58 -1.32
CA CYS A 309 16.54 2.59 -2.31
C CYS A 309 16.75 3.69 -3.35
N LYS A 310 16.39 3.42 -4.61
CA LYS A 310 16.40 4.44 -5.65
C LYS A 310 15.44 5.57 -5.26
N LYS A 311 15.90 6.81 -5.43
CA LYS A 311 15.13 7.99 -5.06
C LYS A 311 13.81 8.03 -5.84
N ASP A 312 12.74 8.12 -5.09
CA ASP A 312 11.36 8.27 -5.56
C ASP A 312 10.56 9.03 -4.49
N GLU A 313 9.57 9.80 -4.91
CA GLU A 313 8.71 10.57 -4.00
C GLU A 313 7.94 9.69 -3.00
N CYS A 314 7.80 8.37 -3.26
CA CYS A 314 7.19 7.46 -2.30
C CYS A 314 8.04 7.25 -1.04
N LEU A 315 9.36 7.56 -1.10
CA LEU A 315 10.26 7.51 0.05
C LEU A 315 10.10 8.72 0.97
N ASP A 316 9.44 9.79 0.51
CA ASP A 316 9.17 10.95 1.34
C ASP A 316 8.36 10.54 2.57
N ASN A 317 8.85 10.87 3.74
CA ASN A 317 8.32 10.45 5.05
C ASN A 317 8.39 8.93 5.34
N VAL A 318 9.02 8.11 4.49
CA VAL A 318 9.30 6.69 4.72
C VAL A 318 10.79 6.47 5.01
N LEU A 319 11.67 7.17 4.33
CA LEU A 319 13.11 7.12 4.55
C LEU A 319 13.59 8.40 5.24
N LEU A 320 14.31 8.25 6.35
CA LEU A 320 15.05 9.34 7.00
C LEU A 320 16.52 9.20 6.60
N GLU A 321 16.97 10.07 5.68
CA GLU A 321 18.34 10.04 5.16
C GLU A 321 19.39 10.04 6.27
N ASN A 322 20.39 9.18 6.15
CA ASN A 322 21.47 8.95 7.11
C ASN A 322 21.03 8.44 8.50
N LYS A 323 19.74 8.17 8.71
CA LYS A 323 19.21 7.65 9.99
C LYS A 323 18.59 6.28 9.85
N THR A 324 17.77 6.07 8.82
CA THR A 324 17.10 4.79 8.56
C THR A 324 17.54 4.17 7.24
N GLY A 325 18.50 4.77 6.57
CA GLY A 325 19.05 4.34 5.29
C GLY A 325 19.46 5.50 4.40
N TRP A 326 19.52 5.22 3.11
CA TRP A 326 19.89 6.18 2.06
C TRP A 326 19.06 6.00 0.81
N SER A 327 18.75 7.11 0.14
CA SER A 327 18.31 7.09 -1.23
C SER A 327 19.49 7.29 -2.18
N PHE A 328 19.39 6.77 -3.42
CA PHE A 328 20.37 6.98 -4.47
C PHE A 328 19.71 7.41 -5.78
N ASN A 329 20.35 8.29 -6.54
CA ASN A 329 19.90 8.72 -7.87
C ASN A 329 20.61 7.95 -9.01
N ASN A 330 21.82 7.50 -8.75
CA ASN A 330 22.70 6.90 -9.73
C ASN A 330 23.63 5.83 -9.13
N GLU A 331 24.40 5.18 -9.99
CA GLU A 331 25.32 4.11 -9.61
C GLU A 331 26.40 4.56 -8.62
N ALA A 332 26.92 5.78 -8.78
CA ALA A 332 27.98 6.31 -7.91
C ALA A 332 27.48 6.45 -6.47
N GLU A 333 26.29 7.04 -6.27
CA GLU A 333 25.67 7.18 -4.95
C GLU A 333 25.33 5.81 -4.33
N PHE A 334 24.79 4.86 -5.13
CA PHE A 334 24.53 3.50 -4.66
C PHE A 334 25.81 2.85 -4.13
N LYS A 335 26.90 2.93 -4.89
CA LYS A 335 28.21 2.35 -4.52
C LYS A 335 28.81 3.02 -3.30
N GLU A 336 28.72 4.34 -3.20
CA GLU A 336 29.18 5.08 -2.02
C GLU A 336 28.48 4.58 -0.76
N HIS A 337 27.15 4.57 -0.74
CA HIS A 337 26.38 4.15 0.41
C HIS A 337 26.56 2.67 0.75
N LEU A 338 26.60 1.80 -0.26
CA LEU A 338 26.83 0.38 -0.04
C LEU A 338 28.23 0.13 0.54
N THR A 339 29.26 0.78 -0.01
CA THR A 339 30.64 0.67 0.50
C THR A 339 30.71 1.15 1.95
N TYR A 340 30.08 2.28 2.26
CA TYR A 340 30.03 2.82 3.61
C TYR A 340 29.33 1.85 4.58
N PHE A 341 28.20 1.27 4.19
CA PHE A 341 27.46 0.29 4.98
C PHE A 341 28.33 -0.96 5.27
N LEU A 342 28.91 -1.54 4.23
CA LEU A 342 29.73 -2.77 4.35
C LEU A 342 31.00 -2.57 5.19
N SER A 343 31.53 -1.34 5.22
CA SER A 343 32.76 -1.00 5.94
C SER A 343 32.52 -0.57 7.40
N ASN A 344 31.26 -0.32 7.80
CA ASN A 344 30.94 0.26 9.11
C ASN A 344 29.80 -0.51 9.82
N PRO A 345 30.09 -1.70 10.43
CA PRO A 345 29.06 -2.51 11.09
C PRO A 345 28.30 -1.79 12.22
N GLU A 346 28.92 -0.82 12.91
CA GLU A 346 28.28 -0.06 13.98
C GLU A 346 27.19 0.88 13.44
N ILE A 347 27.38 1.48 12.26
CA ILE A 347 26.36 2.27 11.59
C ILE A 347 25.14 1.40 11.22
N ALA A 348 25.37 0.16 10.77
CA ALA A 348 24.30 -0.78 10.49
C ALA A 348 23.42 -1.05 11.73
N LYS A 349 24.04 -1.22 12.91
CA LYS A 349 23.33 -1.42 14.20
C LYS A 349 22.52 -0.18 14.60
N GLU A 350 23.12 1.00 14.50
CA GLU A 350 22.46 2.26 14.82
C GLU A 350 21.26 2.49 13.92
N MET A 351 21.44 2.35 12.61
CA MET A 351 20.36 2.49 11.64
C MET A 351 19.25 1.45 11.82
N SER A 352 19.61 0.21 12.19
CA SER A 352 18.63 -0.83 12.50
C SER A 352 17.71 -0.44 13.66
N LYS A 353 18.29 0.12 14.74
CA LYS A 353 17.51 0.64 15.86
C LYS A 353 16.59 1.79 15.43
N ASN A 354 17.14 2.78 14.74
CA ASN A 354 16.40 3.95 14.27
C ASN A 354 15.26 3.54 13.33
N ALA A 355 15.49 2.56 12.45
CA ALA A 355 14.48 2.04 11.53
C ALA A 355 13.26 1.48 12.27
N LYS A 356 13.49 0.64 13.30
CA LYS A 356 12.41 0.08 14.12
C LYS A 356 11.62 1.15 14.87
N GLU A 357 12.32 2.03 15.56
CA GLU A 357 11.69 3.10 16.35
C GLU A 357 10.84 4.00 15.45
N PHE A 358 11.37 4.39 14.31
CA PHE A 358 10.67 5.23 13.34
C PHE A 358 9.44 4.53 12.76
N ALA A 359 9.57 3.27 12.35
CA ALA A 359 8.47 2.50 11.77
C ALA A 359 7.30 2.34 12.77
N LEU A 360 7.60 1.99 14.03
CA LEU A 360 6.60 1.85 15.09
C LEU A 360 5.83 3.14 15.34
N ALA A 361 6.54 4.26 15.41
CA ALA A 361 5.94 5.55 15.68
C ALA A 361 5.07 6.06 14.51
N SER A 362 5.43 5.72 13.26
CA SER A 362 4.86 6.36 12.07
C SER A 362 3.84 5.52 11.33
N PHE A 363 4.00 4.18 11.30
CA PHE A 363 3.30 3.30 10.36
C PHE A 363 2.50 2.17 11.02
N SER A 364 2.30 2.19 12.34
CA SER A 364 1.45 1.18 12.97
C SER A 364 0.00 1.29 12.50
N SER A 365 -0.72 0.17 12.46
CA SER A 365 -2.14 0.14 12.12
C SER A 365 -2.98 1.00 13.07
N ASP A 366 -2.58 1.11 14.33
CA ASP A 366 -3.28 1.94 15.32
C ASP A 366 -3.07 3.43 15.05
N THR A 367 -1.84 3.87 14.74
CA THR A 367 -1.56 5.25 14.31
C THR A 367 -2.31 5.62 13.03
N PHE A 368 -2.38 4.69 12.07
CA PHE A 368 -3.16 4.85 10.85
C PHE A 368 -4.65 5.02 11.15
N ALA A 369 -5.22 4.13 11.97
CA ALA A 369 -6.63 4.20 12.34
C ALA A 369 -6.96 5.51 13.06
N ASP A 370 -6.10 6.01 13.96
CA ASP A 370 -6.31 7.30 14.64
C ASP A 370 -6.37 8.48 13.67
N LYS A 371 -5.51 8.49 12.66
CA LYS A 371 -5.54 9.52 11.61
C LYS A 371 -6.80 9.42 10.76
N VAL A 372 -7.20 8.19 10.38
CA VAL A 372 -8.42 7.94 9.59
C VAL A 372 -9.68 8.29 10.39
N LEU A 373 -9.73 7.99 11.69
CA LEU A 373 -10.84 8.36 12.56
C LEU A 373 -11.09 9.87 12.59
N LYS A 374 -10.05 10.69 12.61
CA LYS A 374 -10.17 12.14 12.51
C LYS A 374 -10.84 12.58 11.19
N ILE A 375 -10.50 11.89 10.08
CA ILE A 375 -11.17 12.14 8.79
C ILE A 375 -12.66 11.77 8.88
N TYR A 376 -12.99 10.62 9.49
CA TYR A 376 -14.37 10.20 9.66
C TYR A 376 -15.20 11.18 10.49
N GLU A 377 -14.67 11.61 11.63
CA GLU A 377 -15.31 12.59 12.51
C GLU A 377 -15.59 13.90 11.75
N ASN A 378 -14.60 14.41 11.01
CA ASN A 378 -14.76 15.61 10.20
C ASN A 378 -15.81 15.42 9.10
N ALA A 379 -15.80 14.30 8.38
CA ALA A 379 -16.76 14.00 7.32
C ALA A 379 -18.20 13.91 7.87
N ILE A 380 -18.39 13.26 9.02
CA ILE A 380 -19.69 13.16 9.70
C ILE A 380 -20.17 14.54 10.17
N ALA A 381 -19.30 15.33 10.78
CA ALA A 381 -19.61 16.68 11.25
C ALA A 381 -20.06 17.60 10.10
N LEU A 382 -19.29 17.62 8.99
CA LEU A 382 -19.61 18.40 7.80
C LEU A 382 -20.94 17.94 7.18
N ASN A 383 -21.20 16.65 7.12
CA ASN A 383 -22.45 16.10 6.58
C ASN A 383 -23.66 16.51 7.43
N ASN A 384 -23.50 16.50 8.76
CA ASN A 384 -24.53 16.94 9.67
C ASN A 384 -24.84 18.44 9.57
N LEU A 385 -23.80 19.28 9.36
CA LEU A 385 -23.99 20.72 9.10
C LEU A 385 -24.73 20.98 7.78
N LYS A 386 -24.42 20.22 6.72
CA LYS A 386 -25.15 20.27 5.45
C LYS A 386 -26.61 19.90 5.62
N LYS A 387 -26.91 18.80 6.34
CA LYS A 387 -28.30 18.35 6.60
C LYS A 387 -29.12 19.39 7.40
N ARG A 388 -28.48 20.10 8.32
CA ARG A 388 -29.13 21.16 9.12
C ARG A 388 -29.31 22.48 8.37
N GLY A 389 -28.88 22.59 7.13
CA GLY A 389 -28.96 23.82 6.33
C GLY A 389 -28.01 24.93 6.78
N ILE A 390 -27.18 24.69 7.79
CA ILE A 390 -26.30 25.69 8.41
C ILE A 390 -25.26 26.22 7.41
N ILE A 391 -24.78 25.38 6.49
CA ILE A 391 -23.84 25.80 5.45
C ILE A 391 -24.48 26.80 4.49
N LYS A 392 -25.77 26.63 4.18
CA LYS A 392 -26.53 27.58 3.34
C LYS A 392 -26.66 28.95 4.03
N TYR A 393 -26.81 28.93 5.36
CA TYR A 393 -26.88 30.15 6.18
C TYR A 393 -25.54 30.90 6.25
N ILE A 394 -24.44 30.15 6.41
CA ILE A 394 -23.08 30.73 6.45
C ILE A 394 -22.72 31.33 5.08
N TYR A 395 -23.04 30.63 3.99
CA TYR A 395 -22.79 31.13 2.62
C TYR A 395 -23.54 32.45 2.37
N HIS A 396 -24.84 32.51 2.68
CA HIS A 396 -25.62 33.74 2.58
C HIS A 396 -25.16 34.86 3.52
N ALA A 397 -24.72 34.51 4.75
CA ALA A 397 -24.25 35.50 5.72
C ALA A 397 -22.88 36.14 5.35
N PHE A 398 -22.02 35.39 4.64
CA PHE A 398 -20.69 35.87 4.27
C PHE A 398 -20.62 36.47 2.85
N PHE A 399 -21.35 35.92 1.89
CA PHE A 399 -21.25 36.33 0.49
C PHE A 399 -22.30 37.34 0.05
N ASP A 400 -23.50 37.36 0.66
CA ASP A 400 -24.52 38.41 0.35
C ASP A 400 -24.22 39.75 1.04
N ARG A 401 -23.16 39.86 1.85
CA ARG A 401 -22.71 41.10 2.53
C ARG A 401 -21.44 41.71 1.93
N MET A 402 -20.87 41.15 0.85
CA MET A 402 -19.81 41.84 0.11
C MET A 402 -20.44 42.78 -0.91
N PRO A 403 -20.26 44.10 -0.79
CA PRO A 403 -20.63 45.01 -1.85
C PRO A 403 -19.78 44.69 -3.10
N LEU A 404 -20.45 44.59 -4.24
CA LEU A 404 -19.79 44.56 -5.55
C LEU A 404 -18.92 45.83 -5.66
N VAL A 405 -17.61 45.68 -5.61
CA VAL A 405 -16.62 46.69 -5.99
C VAL A 405 -16.04 46.29 -7.35
#